data_d2fef21626ff7b5dc14dc8ba4c0c7c10
#
_entry.id   d2fef21626ff7b5dc14dc8ba4c0c7c10
#
_cell.length_a   1.000
_cell.length_b   1.000
_cell.length_c   1.000
_cell.angle_alpha   90.00
_cell.angle_beta   90.00
_cell.angle_gamma   90.00
#
_symmetry.space_group_name_H-M   'P 1'
#
loop_
_entity.id
_entity.type
_entity.pdbx_description
1 polymer ?
#
loop_
_entity_poly.entity_id
_entity_poly.type
_entity_poly.pdbx_seq_one_letter_code
_entity_poly.pdbx_strand_id
1 'polypeptide(L)'
;YATLSHWEISADPATVVMPTGTGKTEVMLSLLIAASCYKTMIVVPTDALRTQISNKVASLGLLGDPQFGLIKETVLKPIVGVMSHRPCSAEEAIAFMEQCNVVVTTISIIGSLSKPIQVAIANQCSHLFVDEAHHTPARSWSVVKNSFKNTKVLQFTATPFRNDDKPIGGKIIFNYPLRKAQDEGYFKPINYIPIIEWNSKQSDQIIANKAIEQLRLDIENGYDHVLMARVNSIARAEIIQKIYADSFPEYNPLSIHSKLSTRSISEIKEKIITGECKIIVCVDMFGEGFDMPKLKIAAFHDIKKSLPTTLQLIGRFTRTSMDDSLGCASIIVNIADIDAQKEIEHLYASDADWNRLLPYLSEGRIDNQISLREFIQGFEKFPEELPIQNLLPALSAVIYKINEQEW
;
A
#
# COMPACT_ATOMS: atom_id res chain seq x y z
N TYR A 1 -21.71 -6.31 9.38
CA TYR A 1 -22.57 -5.99 10.55
C TYR A 1 -22.32 -4.58 11.06
N ALA A 2 -21.10 -4.17 11.43
CA ALA A 2 -20.81 -2.85 12.02
C ALA A 2 -21.41 -1.68 11.20
N THR A 3 -21.31 -1.73 9.87
CA THR A 3 -21.87 -0.71 8.98
C THR A 3 -23.39 -0.70 8.99
N LEU A 4 -24.01 -1.87 8.94
CA LEU A 4 -25.48 -1.97 8.99
C LEU A 4 -26.02 -1.41 10.31
N SER A 5 -25.45 -1.85 11.44
CA SER A 5 -25.83 -1.33 12.76
C SER A 5 -25.57 0.16 12.90
N HIS A 6 -24.47 0.69 12.32
CA HIS A 6 -24.24 2.13 12.32
C HIS A 6 -25.35 2.89 11.56
N TRP A 7 -25.75 2.37 10.39
CA TRP A 7 -26.76 3.03 9.56
C TRP A 7 -28.20 2.94 10.11
N GLU A 8 -28.44 2.06 11.08
CA GLU A 8 -29.70 2.02 11.82
C GLU A 8 -29.83 3.17 12.83
N ILE A 9 -28.69 3.63 13.39
CA ILE A 9 -28.69 4.59 14.49
C ILE A 9 -28.13 5.97 14.11
N SER A 10 -27.36 6.09 13.02
CA SER A 10 -26.72 7.34 12.59
C SER A 10 -26.57 7.41 11.09
N ALA A 11 -26.69 8.61 10.54
CA ALA A 11 -26.33 8.95 9.17
C ALA A 11 -24.93 9.60 9.06
N ASP A 12 -24.21 9.73 10.17
CA ASP A 12 -22.88 10.33 10.18
C ASP A 12 -21.91 9.53 9.32
N PRO A 13 -20.96 10.18 8.65
CA PRO A 13 -19.94 9.50 7.88
C PRO A 13 -19.17 8.50 8.73
N ALA A 14 -19.03 7.28 8.23
CA ALA A 14 -18.36 6.18 8.91
C ALA A 14 -17.10 5.75 8.13
N THR A 15 -16.13 5.18 8.85
CA THR A 15 -14.88 4.70 8.31
C THR A 15 -14.65 3.23 8.71
N VAL A 16 -14.33 2.42 7.73
CA VAL A 16 -13.90 1.03 7.87
C VAL A 16 -12.40 0.98 7.55
N VAL A 17 -11.60 0.59 8.53
CA VAL A 17 -10.15 0.43 8.38
C VAL A 17 -9.85 -1.04 8.13
N MET A 18 -9.30 -1.36 6.97
CA MET A 18 -8.93 -2.72 6.56
C MET A 18 -7.66 -2.67 5.70
N PRO A 19 -6.67 -3.53 5.92
CA PRO A 19 -5.48 -3.61 5.08
C PRO A 19 -5.83 -3.82 3.60
N THR A 20 -4.95 -3.37 2.71
CA THR A 20 -5.12 -3.61 1.28
C THR A 20 -5.06 -5.12 1.00
N GLY A 21 -6.02 -5.67 0.26
CA GLY A 21 -6.07 -7.11 -0.07
C GLY A 21 -6.92 -7.97 0.85
N THR A 22 -7.49 -7.42 1.93
CA THR A 22 -8.37 -8.17 2.85
C THR A 22 -9.85 -8.15 2.44
N GLY A 23 -10.16 -7.76 1.21
CA GLY A 23 -11.53 -7.83 0.69
C GLY A 23 -12.37 -6.57 0.87
N LYS A 24 -11.78 -5.36 0.94
CA LYS A 24 -12.54 -4.09 0.99
C LYS A 24 -13.64 -4.01 -0.06
N THR A 25 -13.32 -4.37 -1.31
CA THR A 25 -14.30 -4.37 -2.41
C THR A 25 -15.43 -5.37 -2.18
N GLU A 26 -15.12 -6.56 -1.68
CA GLU A 26 -16.12 -7.58 -1.39
C GLU A 26 -17.05 -7.15 -0.25
N VAL A 27 -16.52 -6.39 0.72
CA VAL A 27 -17.36 -5.75 1.76
C VAL A 27 -18.29 -4.70 1.15
N MET A 28 -17.79 -3.86 0.22
CA MET A 28 -18.65 -2.91 -0.52
C MET A 28 -19.80 -3.63 -1.25
N LEU A 29 -19.49 -4.71 -1.98
CA LEU A 29 -20.47 -5.49 -2.71
C LEU A 29 -21.49 -6.14 -1.77
N SER A 30 -21.04 -6.71 -0.66
CA SER A 30 -21.90 -7.27 0.37
C SER A 30 -22.86 -6.23 0.95
N LEU A 31 -22.40 -5.00 1.16
CA LEU A 31 -23.22 -3.90 1.67
C LEU A 31 -24.22 -3.39 0.61
N LEU A 32 -23.85 -3.36 -0.68
CA LEU A 32 -24.78 -3.02 -1.76
C LEU A 32 -26.01 -3.93 -1.74
N ILE A 33 -25.79 -5.22 -1.51
CA ILE A 33 -26.87 -6.22 -1.46
C ILE A 33 -27.60 -6.16 -0.12
N ALA A 34 -26.88 -6.26 1.00
CA ALA A 34 -27.47 -6.41 2.33
C ALA A 34 -28.25 -5.17 2.79
N ALA A 35 -27.78 -3.96 2.43
CA ALA A 35 -28.47 -2.71 2.74
C ALA A 35 -29.46 -2.28 1.66
N SER A 36 -29.64 -3.07 0.59
CA SER A 36 -30.49 -2.73 -0.55
C SER A 36 -30.24 -1.31 -1.05
N CYS A 37 -28.96 -0.98 -1.28
CA CYS A 37 -28.55 0.37 -1.66
C CYS A 37 -29.19 0.77 -3.00
N TYR A 38 -30.20 1.62 -2.95
CA TYR A 38 -31.01 1.97 -4.13
C TYR A 38 -30.17 2.62 -5.25
N LYS A 39 -29.32 3.59 -4.89
CA LYS A 39 -28.37 4.22 -5.81
C LYS A 39 -27.08 4.58 -5.05
N THR A 40 -25.97 4.05 -5.52
CA THR A 40 -24.69 4.20 -4.86
C THR A 40 -23.67 4.86 -5.77
N MET A 41 -22.98 5.86 -5.26
CA MET A 41 -21.76 6.37 -5.87
C MET A 41 -20.54 5.77 -5.18
N ILE A 42 -19.60 5.26 -5.98
CA ILE A 42 -18.29 4.77 -5.51
C ILE A 42 -17.22 5.72 -6.04
N VAL A 43 -16.48 6.34 -5.12
CA VAL A 43 -15.39 7.26 -5.46
C VAL A 43 -14.07 6.58 -5.17
N VAL A 44 -13.20 6.57 -6.17
CA VAL A 44 -11.87 5.96 -6.12
C VAL A 44 -10.79 6.99 -6.46
N PRO A 45 -9.52 6.78 -6.06
CA PRO A 45 -8.47 7.76 -6.33
C PRO A 45 -7.99 7.80 -7.78
N THR A 46 -7.99 6.68 -8.51
CA THR A 46 -7.38 6.58 -9.85
C THR A 46 -8.29 5.97 -10.90
N ASP A 47 -7.99 6.26 -12.18
CA ASP A 47 -8.72 5.70 -13.32
C ASP A 47 -8.58 4.17 -13.44
N ALA A 48 -7.42 3.64 -13.07
CA ALA A 48 -7.16 2.20 -13.06
C ALA A 48 -8.09 1.49 -12.06
N LEU A 49 -8.23 2.03 -10.84
CA LEU A 49 -9.16 1.53 -9.83
C LEU A 49 -10.62 1.71 -10.25
N ARG A 50 -10.95 2.83 -10.90
CA ARG A 50 -12.30 3.03 -11.43
C ARG A 50 -12.70 1.87 -12.35
N THR A 51 -11.83 1.50 -13.29
CA THR A 51 -12.08 0.38 -14.21
C THR A 51 -12.16 -0.95 -13.44
N GLN A 52 -11.24 -1.20 -12.52
CA GLN A 52 -11.23 -2.44 -11.73
C GLN A 52 -12.49 -2.59 -10.87
N ILE A 53 -12.87 -1.54 -10.14
CA ILE A 53 -14.05 -1.55 -9.27
C ILE A 53 -15.33 -1.66 -10.09
N SER A 54 -15.43 -0.95 -11.23
CA SER A 54 -16.60 -1.04 -12.12
C SER A 54 -16.83 -2.47 -12.62
N ASN A 55 -15.76 -3.16 -13.05
CA ASN A 55 -15.84 -4.55 -13.50
C ASN A 55 -16.25 -5.50 -12.36
N LYS A 56 -15.67 -5.30 -11.15
CA LYS A 56 -16.03 -6.10 -9.98
C LYS A 56 -17.48 -5.88 -9.55
N VAL A 57 -17.97 -4.64 -9.56
CA VAL A 57 -19.37 -4.34 -9.24
C VAL A 57 -20.30 -4.97 -10.26
N ALA A 58 -20.00 -4.87 -11.56
CA ALA A 58 -20.81 -5.45 -12.62
C ALA A 58 -20.91 -6.98 -12.54
N SER A 59 -19.85 -7.66 -12.12
CA SER A 59 -19.82 -9.11 -11.92
C SER A 59 -20.32 -9.56 -10.54
N LEU A 60 -20.43 -8.65 -9.58
CA LEU A 60 -20.59 -8.89 -8.13
C LEU A 60 -19.37 -9.60 -7.48
N GLY A 61 -18.19 -9.56 -8.12
CA GLY A 61 -16.94 -10.10 -7.59
C GLY A 61 -17.08 -11.57 -7.15
N LEU A 62 -16.53 -11.91 -5.99
CA LEU A 62 -16.63 -13.26 -5.42
C LEU A 62 -18.08 -13.66 -5.06
N LEU A 63 -18.94 -12.69 -4.75
CA LEU A 63 -20.36 -12.99 -4.46
C LEU A 63 -21.08 -13.55 -5.69
N GLY A 64 -20.72 -13.05 -6.88
CA GLY A 64 -21.30 -13.48 -8.15
C GLY A 64 -20.64 -14.71 -8.78
N ASP A 65 -19.59 -15.23 -8.16
CA ASP A 65 -18.87 -16.41 -8.65
C ASP A 65 -19.64 -17.71 -8.26
N PRO A 66 -20.07 -18.50 -9.24
CA PRO A 66 -20.81 -19.74 -8.99
C PRO A 66 -20.04 -20.75 -8.12
N GLN A 67 -18.70 -20.72 -8.13
CA GLN A 67 -17.87 -21.63 -7.35
C GLN A 67 -18.10 -21.46 -5.83
N PHE A 68 -18.42 -20.25 -5.38
CA PHE A 68 -18.67 -19.99 -3.96
C PHE A 68 -20.13 -20.15 -3.55
N GLY A 69 -21.07 -20.15 -4.49
CA GLY A 69 -22.50 -20.35 -4.21
C GLY A 69 -23.12 -19.35 -3.22
N LEU A 70 -22.53 -18.15 -3.08
CA LEU A 70 -22.91 -17.15 -2.07
C LEU A 70 -24.25 -16.47 -2.39
N ILE A 71 -24.54 -16.29 -3.67
CA ILE A 71 -25.81 -15.73 -4.14
C ILE A 71 -26.36 -16.60 -5.27
N LYS A 72 -27.68 -16.55 -5.46
CA LYS A 72 -28.33 -17.29 -6.56
C LYS A 72 -27.95 -16.71 -7.91
N GLU A 73 -27.76 -17.55 -8.93
CA GLU A 73 -27.44 -17.11 -10.29
C GLU A 73 -28.52 -16.18 -10.90
N THR A 74 -29.73 -16.27 -10.39
CA THR A 74 -30.88 -15.44 -10.83
C THR A 74 -30.88 -14.03 -10.24
N VAL A 75 -29.91 -13.68 -9.39
CA VAL A 75 -29.82 -12.32 -8.84
C VAL A 75 -29.50 -11.32 -9.93
N LEU A 76 -30.30 -10.26 -10.01
CA LEU A 76 -30.08 -9.17 -10.96
C LEU A 76 -28.75 -8.47 -10.61
N LYS A 77 -27.88 -8.39 -11.62
CA LYS A 77 -26.63 -7.65 -11.50
C LYS A 77 -26.90 -6.15 -11.56
N PRO A 78 -26.10 -5.33 -10.83
CA PRO A 78 -26.27 -3.88 -10.88
C PRO A 78 -25.92 -3.32 -12.28
N ILE A 79 -26.65 -2.29 -12.70
CA ILE A 79 -26.30 -1.50 -13.86
C ILE A 79 -25.26 -0.48 -13.42
N VAL A 80 -24.04 -0.62 -13.92
CA VAL A 80 -22.88 0.18 -13.51
C VAL A 80 -22.62 1.29 -14.51
N GLY A 81 -22.70 2.53 -14.06
CA GLY A 81 -22.27 3.71 -14.80
C GLY A 81 -20.82 4.06 -14.47
N VAL A 82 -20.00 4.28 -15.50
CA VAL A 82 -18.61 4.73 -15.35
C VAL A 82 -18.53 6.20 -15.73
N MET A 83 -18.45 7.06 -14.72
CA MET A 83 -18.30 8.51 -14.95
C MET A 83 -16.82 8.81 -15.18
N SER A 84 -16.41 8.88 -16.46
CA SER A 84 -15.03 9.15 -16.88
C SER A 84 -14.78 10.60 -17.28
N HIS A 85 -15.83 11.37 -17.48
CA HIS A 85 -15.80 12.78 -17.88
C HIS A 85 -16.66 13.63 -16.94
N ARG A 86 -16.40 14.92 -16.92
CA ARG A 86 -17.20 15.88 -16.15
C ARG A 86 -18.48 16.19 -16.91
N PRO A 87 -19.66 15.97 -16.32
CA PRO A 87 -20.90 16.47 -16.91
C PRO A 87 -20.87 18.00 -16.98
N CYS A 88 -21.41 18.55 -18.07
CA CYS A 88 -21.40 19.98 -18.31
C CYS A 88 -22.52 20.71 -17.55
N SER A 89 -23.62 20.00 -17.22
CA SER A 89 -24.76 20.55 -16.50
C SER A 89 -25.33 19.59 -15.45
N ALA A 90 -26.21 20.08 -14.59
CA ALA A 90 -26.94 19.27 -13.62
C ALA A 90 -27.90 18.28 -14.30
N GLU A 91 -28.54 18.69 -15.39
CA GLU A 91 -29.46 17.87 -16.18
C GLU A 91 -28.72 16.68 -16.81
N GLU A 92 -27.56 16.92 -17.41
CA GLU A 92 -26.70 15.85 -17.95
C GLU A 92 -26.29 14.87 -16.87
N ALA A 93 -25.89 15.39 -15.71
CA ALA A 93 -25.51 14.55 -14.57
C ALA A 93 -26.68 13.68 -14.09
N ILE A 94 -27.88 14.25 -13.96
CA ILE A 94 -29.08 13.52 -13.53
C ILE A 94 -29.44 12.44 -14.56
N ALA A 95 -29.46 12.79 -15.86
CA ALA A 95 -29.78 11.85 -16.94
C ALA A 95 -28.82 10.67 -16.97
N PHE A 96 -27.52 10.90 -16.69
CA PHE A 96 -26.55 9.83 -16.54
C PHE A 96 -26.84 8.96 -15.30
N MET A 97 -27.10 9.60 -14.16
CA MET A 97 -27.39 8.90 -12.90
C MET A 97 -28.65 8.02 -13.01
N GLU A 98 -29.67 8.44 -13.76
CA GLU A 98 -30.93 7.69 -13.92
C GLU A 98 -30.76 6.36 -14.64
N GLN A 99 -29.73 6.23 -15.49
CA GLN A 99 -29.47 5.03 -16.28
C GLN A 99 -28.80 3.88 -15.52
N CYS A 100 -28.35 4.09 -14.28
CA CYS A 100 -27.56 3.11 -13.55
C CYS A 100 -27.91 3.09 -12.05
N ASN A 101 -27.62 1.94 -11.41
CA ASN A 101 -27.82 1.75 -9.97
C ASN A 101 -26.54 2.13 -9.18
N VAL A 102 -25.38 1.87 -9.77
CA VAL A 102 -24.07 2.16 -9.18
C VAL A 102 -23.29 3.01 -10.15
N VAL A 103 -22.75 4.12 -9.66
CA VAL A 103 -21.82 4.98 -10.43
C VAL A 103 -20.44 4.91 -9.82
N VAL A 104 -19.44 4.62 -10.64
CA VAL A 104 -18.03 4.64 -10.23
C VAL A 104 -17.32 5.81 -10.90
N THR A 105 -16.67 6.64 -10.08
CA THR A 105 -15.95 7.83 -10.53
C THR A 105 -14.67 8.06 -9.74
N THR A 106 -13.84 9.01 -10.17
CA THR A 106 -12.66 9.41 -9.42
C THR A 106 -12.89 10.68 -8.60
N ILE A 107 -12.14 10.84 -7.50
CA ILE A 107 -12.20 12.05 -6.69
C ILE A 107 -11.84 13.31 -7.48
N SER A 108 -10.95 13.19 -8.48
CA SER A 108 -10.58 14.30 -9.36
C SER A 108 -11.74 14.79 -10.23
N ILE A 109 -12.62 13.90 -10.67
CA ILE A 109 -13.80 14.26 -11.43
C ILE A 109 -14.83 14.90 -10.51
N ILE A 110 -15.31 14.18 -9.50
CA ILE A 110 -16.39 14.66 -8.61
C ILE A 110 -15.99 15.92 -7.83
N GLY A 111 -14.74 16.01 -7.37
CA GLY A 111 -14.24 17.15 -6.59
C GLY A 111 -14.03 18.42 -7.42
N SER A 112 -13.99 18.31 -8.75
CA SER A 112 -13.82 19.44 -9.67
C SER A 112 -15.12 19.96 -10.27
N LEU A 113 -16.26 19.29 -10.00
CA LEU A 113 -17.57 19.74 -10.48
C LEU A 113 -18.02 21.02 -9.77
N SER A 114 -18.83 21.81 -10.44
CA SER A 114 -19.50 22.94 -9.81
C SER A 114 -20.46 22.46 -8.72
N LYS A 115 -20.64 23.28 -7.68
CA LYS A 115 -21.51 22.95 -6.55
C LYS A 115 -22.93 22.55 -6.96
N PRO A 116 -23.62 23.22 -7.92
CA PRO A 116 -24.94 22.79 -8.38
C PRO A 116 -24.94 21.37 -8.94
N ILE A 117 -23.94 21.00 -9.74
CA ILE A 117 -23.82 19.65 -10.30
C ILE A 117 -23.57 18.62 -9.22
N GLN A 118 -22.68 18.90 -8.26
CA GLN A 118 -22.42 18.00 -7.12
C GLN A 118 -23.67 17.76 -6.29
N VAL A 119 -24.45 18.80 -6.01
CA VAL A 119 -25.70 18.69 -5.25
C VAL A 119 -26.75 17.88 -6.05
N ALA A 120 -26.86 18.12 -7.36
CA ALA A 120 -27.76 17.34 -8.22
C ALA A 120 -27.44 15.85 -8.18
N ILE A 121 -26.15 15.48 -8.28
CA ILE A 121 -25.68 14.10 -8.15
C ILE A 121 -25.97 13.55 -6.75
N ALA A 122 -25.64 14.30 -5.70
CA ALA A 122 -25.80 13.87 -4.33
C ALA A 122 -27.28 13.56 -3.98
N ASN A 123 -28.20 14.38 -4.50
CA ASN A 123 -29.64 14.17 -4.31
C ASN A 123 -30.18 12.90 -4.97
N GLN A 124 -29.49 12.36 -5.97
CA GLN A 124 -29.80 11.08 -6.59
C GLN A 124 -29.26 9.88 -5.80
N CYS A 125 -28.26 10.09 -4.90
CA CYS A 125 -27.56 9.01 -4.22
C CYS A 125 -28.15 8.71 -2.85
N SER A 126 -28.43 7.44 -2.59
CA SER A 126 -28.72 6.93 -1.24
C SER A 126 -27.44 6.68 -0.43
N HIS A 127 -26.36 6.27 -1.11
CA HIS A 127 -25.09 5.89 -0.48
C HIS A 127 -23.90 6.46 -1.27
N LEU A 128 -22.86 6.83 -0.52
CA LEU A 128 -21.56 7.23 -1.06
C LEU A 128 -20.48 6.34 -0.43
N PHE A 129 -19.81 5.53 -1.24
CA PHE A 129 -18.65 4.77 -0.83
C PHE A 129 -17.38 5.46 -1.33
N VAL A 130 -16.39 5.58 -0.48
CA VAL A 130 -15.09 6.17 -0.83
C VAL A 130 -14.01 5.13 -0.57
N ASP A 131 -13.40 4.66 -1.64
CA ASP A 131 -12.28 3.73 -1.54
C ASP A 131 -10.96 4.47 -1.40
N GLU A 132 -10.02 3.89 -0.65
CA GLU A 132 -8.72 4.46 -0.32
C GLU A 132 -8.79 5.93 0.13
N ALA A 133 -9.67 6.20 1.11
CA ALA A 133 -10.03 7.55 1.56
C ALA A 133 -8.81 8.40 2.01
N HIS A 134 -7.69 7.77 2.40
CA HIS A 134 -6.45 8.46 2.77
C HIS A 134 -5.75 9.15 1.58
N HIS A 135 -6.02 8.76 0.34
CA HIS A 135 -5.54 9.44 -0.87
C HIS A 135 -6.36 10.67 -1.25
N THR A 136 -7.47 10.90 -0.59
CA THR A 136 -8.38 11.98 -0.96
C THR A 136 -7.86 13.33 -0.45
N PRO A 137 -7.55 14.33 -1.34
CA PRO A 137 -7.10 15.64 -0.89
C PRO A 137 -8.13 16.32 0.01
N ALA A 138 -7.66 16.95 1.11
CA ALA A 138 -8.54 17.56 2.11
C ALA A 138 -9.58 18.52 1.54
N ARG A 139 -9.15 19.38 0.61
CA ARG A 139 -10.02 20.38 -0.01
C ARG A 139 -11.10 19.74 -0.86
N SER A 140 -10.73 18.81 -1.73
CA SER A 140 -11.69 18.10 -2.59
C SER A 140 -12.67 17.29 -1.77
N TRP A 141 -12.17 16.61 -0.72
CA TRP A 141 -13.01 15.81 0.16
C TRP A 141 -14.00 16.63 0.96
N SER A 142 -13.59 17.77 1.52
CA SER A 142 -14.50 18.63 2.28
C SER A 142 -15.63 19.17 1.40
N VAL A 143 -15.34 19.49 0.13
CA VAL A 143 -16.33 19.96 -0.83
C VAL A 143 -17.34 18.85 -1.16
N VAL A 144 -16.86 17.64 -1.49
CA VAL A 144 -17.73 16.48 -1.76
C VAL A 144 -18.58 16.14 -0.55
N LYS A 145 -17.97 15.99 0.64
CA LYS A 145 -18.67 15.70 1.89
C LYS A 145 -19.80 16.70 2.19
N ASN A 146 -19.55 17.99 1.94
CA ASN A 146 -20.56 19.03 2.15
C ASN A 146 -21.75 18.92 1.18
N SER A 147 -21.55 18.39 -0.02
CA SER A 147 -22.63 18.18 -0.98
C SER A 147 -23.44 16.91 -0.67
N PHE A 148 -22.84 15.90 -0.06
CA PHE A 148 -23.46 14.59 0.28
C PHE A 148 -23.96 14.50 1.73
N LYS A 149 -24.42 15.61 2.34
CA LYS A 149 -24.84 15.63 3.76
C LYS A 149 -26.00 14.70 4.10
N ASN A 150 -26.88 14.44 3.15
CA ASN A 150 -28.09 13.62 3.34
C ASN A 150 -27.89 12.18 2.84
N THR A 151 -26.68 11.81 2.47
CA THR A 151 -26.32 10.52 1.92
C THR A 151 -25.54 9.72 2.99
N LYS A 152 -25.79 8.42 3.07
CA LYS A 152 -24.99 7.54 3.95
C LYS A 152 -23.59 7.39 3.39
N VAL A 153 -22.60 7.96 4.06
CA VAL A 153 -21.20 7.99 3.62
C VAL A 153 -20.41 6.91 4.33
N LEU A 154 -19.77 6.03 3.57
CA LEU A 154 -18.87 5.01 4.08
C LEU A 154 -17.50 5.13 3.41
N GLN A 155 -16.47 5.26 4.22
CA GLN A 155 -15.08 5.36 3.79
C GLN A 155 -14.35 4.06 4.06
N PHE A 156 -13.59 3.59 3.09
CA PHE A 156 -12.69 2.45 3.21
C PHE A 156 -11.25 2.93 3.10
N THR A 157 -10.39 2.42 3.95
CA THR A 157 -8.98 2.79 3.96
C THR A 157 -8.14 1.69 4.56
N ALA A 158 -6.86 1.62 4.15
CA ALA A 158 -5.88 0.76 4.80
C ALA A 158 -5.32 1.38 6.08
N THR A 159 -5.35 2.71 6.19
CA THR A 159 -4.80 3.46 7.34
C THR A 159 -5.77 4.52 7.80
N PRO A 160 -5.88 4.80 9.12
CA PRO A 160 -6.75 5.84 9.64
C PRO A 160 -6.23 7.26 9.42
N PHE A 161 -5.03 7.40 8.85
CA PHE A 161 -4.37 8.67 8.58
C PHE A 161 -4.28 8.93 7.09
N ARG A 162 -4.26 10.19 6.72
CA ARG A 162 -4.07 10.67 5.36
C ARG A 162 -2.59 10.85 5.07
N ASN A 163 -2.26 11.09 3.78
CA ASN A 163 -0.88 11.36 3.34
C ASN A 163 -0.25 12.62 3.97
N ASP A 164 -1.05 13.48 4.60
CA ASP A 164 -0.62 14.67 5.36
C ASP A 164 -0.65 14.45 6.89
N ASP A 165 -0.60 13.19 7.33
CA ASP A 165 -0.63 12.71 8.73
C ASP A 165 -1.86 13.17 9.55
N LYS A 166 -2.89 13.69 8.88
CA LYS A 166 -4.14 14.08 9.54
C LYS A 166 -5.13 12.91 9.55
N PRO A 167 -5.93 12.80 10.60
CA PRO A 167 -6.94 11.75 10.68
C PRO A 167 -7.96 11.88 9.54
N ILE A 168 -8.42 10.74 9.03
CA ILE A 168 -9.55 10.67 8.10
C ILE A 168 -10.81 11.04 8.89
N GLY A 169 -11.57 12.02 8.41
CA GLY A 169 -12.80 12.41 9.08
C GLY A 169 -13.87 11.33 8.95
N GLY A 170 -14.67 11.17 10.00
CA GLY A 170 -15.71 10.15 10.11
C GLY A 170 -15.50 9.26 11.33
N LYS A 171 -16.57 8.58 11.78
CA LYS A 171 -16.47 7.64 12.90
C LYS A 171 -15.85 6.33 12.44
N ILE A 172 -14.74 5.91 13.03
CA ILE A 172 -14.20 4.55 12.79
C ILE A 172 -15.17 3.56 13.45
N ILE A 173 -15.87 2.79 12.62
CA ILE A 173 -16.87 1.81 13.08
C ILE A 173 -16.35 0.39 13.06
N PHE A 174 -15.27 0.15 12.30
CA PHE A 174 -14.63 -1.15 12.23
C PHE A 174 -13.14 -0.95 11.92
N ASN A 175 -12.31 -1.68 12.65
CA ASN A 175 -10.88 -1.79 12.41
C ASN A 175 -10.52 -3.27 12.32
N TYR A 176 -9.91 -3.67 11.19
CA TYR A 176 -9.36 -5.00 10.99
C TYR A 176 -7.83 -4.91 11.04
N PRO A 177 -7.22 -5.20 12.20
CA PRO A 177 -5.77 -5.04 12.36
C PRO A 177 -5.01 -5.99 11.44
N LEU A 178 -3.85 -5.54 10.97
CA LEU A 178 -2.96 -6.34 10.12
C LEU A 178 -2.56 -7.67 10.80
N ARG A 179 -2.34 -7.63 12.11
CA ARG A 179 -2.07 -8.83 12.92
C ARG A 179 -3.19 -9.87 12.79
N LYS A 180 -4.45 -9.43 12.93
CA LYS A 180 -5.59 -10.34 12.81
C LYS A 180 -5.67 -10.94 11.41
N ALA A 181 -5.38 -10.12 10.39
CA ALA A 181 -5.32 -10.58 9.01
C ALA A 181 -4.19 -11.60 8.77
N GLN A 182 -3.09 -11.53 9.54
CA GLN A 182 -2.02 -12.53 9.52
C GLN A 182 -2.40 -13.80 10.28
N ASP A 183 -2.93 -13.66 11.49
CA ASP A 183 -3.39 -14.80 12.30
C ASP A 183 -4.45 -15.62 11.54
N GLU A 184 -5.27 -14.95 10.73
CA GLU A 184 -6.27 -15.57 9.86
C GLU A 184 -5.73 -16.01 8.48
N GLY A 185 -4.41 -15.87 8.23
CA GLY A 185 -3.73 -16.38 7.03
C GLY A 185 -3.85 -15.50 5.78
N TYR A 186 -4.41 -14.28 5.87
CA TYR A 186 -4.48 -13.36 4.71
C TYR A 186 -3.11 -12.81 4.31
N PHE A 187 -2.16 -12.77 5.24
CA PHE A 187 -0.80 -12.28 5.00
C PHE A 187 0.22 -13.23 5.61
N LYS A 188 1.27 -13.53 4.84
CA LYS A 188 2.44 -14.25 5.35
C LYS A 188 3.40 -13.29 6.06
N PRO A 189 4.23 -13.79 6.99
CA PRO A 189 5.31 -13.00 7.59
C PRO A 189 6.21 -12.37 6.52
N ILE A 190 6.82 -11.24 6.86
CA ILE A 190 7.77 -10.54 6.00
C ILE A 190 9.18 -10.86 6.48
N ASN A 191 10.02 -11.31 5.55
CA ASN A 191 11.45 -11.45 5.80
C ASN A 191 12.10 -10.08 5.63
N TYR A 192 12.46 -9.44 6.73
CA TYR A 192 13.08 -8.13 6.75
C TYR A 192 14.59 -8.24 6.78
N ILE A 193 15.27 -7.65 5.80
CA ILE A 193 16.71 -7.72 5.59
C ILE A 193 17.28 -6.29 5.66
N PRO A 194 17.66 -5.81 6.85
CA PRO A 194 18.27 -4.51 7.00
C PRO A 194 19.70 -4.50 6.48
N ILE A 195 20.07 -3.41 5.82
CA ILE A 195 21.44 -3.09 5.44
C ILE A 195 21.86 -1.86 6.23
N ILE A 196 23.13 -1.79 6.60
CA ILE A 196 23.74 -0.62 7.25
C ILE A 196 24.91 -0.19 6.40
N GLU A 197 24.68 0.78 5.51
CA GLU A 197 25.72 1.35 4.68
C GLU A 197 25.62 2.90 4.69
N TRP A 198 26.61 3.53 5.27
CA TRP A 198 26.68 4.99 5.43
C TRP A 198 27.17 5.70 4.16
N ASN A 199 27.93 5.00 3.32
CA ASN A 199 28.40 5.55 2.06
C ASN A 199 27.29 5.48 1.00
N SER A 200 26.64 6.59 0.74
CA SER A 200 25.54 6.69 -0.23
C SER A 200 25.93 6.23 -1.65
N LYS A 201 27.22 6.32 -2.03
CA LYS A 201 27.69 5.86 -3.35
C LYS A 201 27.77 4.34 -3.45
N GLN A 202 27.91 3.64 -2.33
CA GLN A 202 27.99 2.17 -2.27
C GLN A 202 26.65 1.53 -1.89
N SER A 203 25.78 2.28 -1.24
CA SER A 203 24.48 1.83 -0.76
C SER A 203 23.65 1.12 -1.83
N ASP A 204 23.53 1.72 -3.01
CA ASP A 204 22.75 1.15 -4.11
C ASP A 204 23.28 -0.22 -4.57
N GLN A 205 24.61 -0.35 -4.67
CA GLN A 205 25.23 -1.62 -5.07
C GLN A 205 25.06 -2.70 -4.01
N ILE A 206 25.15 -2.34 -2.72
CA ILE A 206 24.99 -3.27 -1.62
C ILE A 206 23.53 -3.72 -1.52
N ILE A 207 22.57 -2.81 -1.67
CA ILE A 207 21.14 -3.15 -1.74
C ILE A 207 20.89 -4.11 -2.91
N ALA A 208 21.42 -3.82 -4.10
CA ALA A 208 21.26 -4.67 -5.27
C ALA A 208 21.85 -6.07 -5.05
N ASN A 209 23.06 -6.16 -4.52
CA ASN A 209 23.70 -7.44 -4.23
C ASN A 209 22.87 -8.27 -3.25
N LYS A 210 22.38 -7.64 -2.17
CA LYS A 210 21.59 -8.35 -1.16
C LYS A 210 20.23 -8.80 -1.68
N ALA A 211 19.61 -7.98 -2.54
CA ALA A 211 18.36 -8.32 -3.18
C ALA A 211 18.49 -9.50 -4.16
N ILE A 212 19.60 -9.55 -4.89
CA ILE A 212 19.90 -10.69 -5.79
C ILE A 212 20.27 -11.94 -5.01
N GLU A 213 21.01 -11.82 -3.91
CA GLU A 213 21.26 -12.96 -3.00
C GLU A 213 19.92 -13.60 -2.57
N GLN A 214 18.94 -12.78 -2.15
CA GLN A 214 17.63 -13.27 -1.77
C GLN A 214 16.87 -13.88 -2.98
N LEU A 215 16.94 -13.25 -4.17
CA LEU A 215 16.30 -13.78 -5.37
C LEU A 215 16.87 -15.17 -5.76
N ARG A 216 18.17 -15.34 -5.65
CA ARG A 216 18.83 -16.64 -5.92
C ARG A 216 18.39 -17.70 -4.92
N LEU A 217 18.36 -17.37 -3.64
CA LEU A 217 17.86 -18.28 -2.60
C LEU A 217 16.42 -18.70 -2.85
N ASP A 218 15.57 -17.77 -3.26
CA ASP A 218 14.17 -18.05 -3.54
C ASP A 218 14.03 -18.96 -4.77
N ILE A 219 14.81 -18.74 -5.83
CA ILE A 219 14.86 -19.59 -7.03
C ILE A 219 15.37 -21.00 -6.67
N GLU A 220 16.44 -21.12 -5.87
CA GLU A 220 16.96 -22.41 -5.38
C GLU A 220 15.91 -23.18 -4.57
N ASN A 221 15.06 -22.48 -3.82
CA ASN A 221 13.93 -23.05 -3.08
C ASN A 221 12.71 -23.36 -3.95
N GLY A 222 12.80 -23.14 -5.28
CA GLY A 222 11.73 -23.46 -6.23
C GLY A 222 10.66 -22.37 -6.39
N TYR A 223 10.89 -21.17 -5.85
CA TYR A 223 9.95 -20.05 -5.99
C TYR A 223 10.19 -19.26 -7.29
N ASP A 224 9.11 -18.88 -7.95
CA ASP A 224 9.13 -18.03 -9.16
C ASP A 224 8.95 -16.53 -8.76
N HIS A 225 9.85 -16.06 -7.90
CA HIS A 225 9.79 -14.69 -7.41
C HIS A 225 10.35 -13.67 -8.39
N VAL A 226 9.89 -12.43 -8.27
CA VAL A 226 10.33 -11.25 -9.01
C VAL A 226 10.76 -10.19 -8.02
N LEU A 227 11.90 -9.56 -8.30
CA LEU A 227 12.47 -8.48 -7.51
C LEU A 227 11.96 -7.13 -8.02
N MET A 228 11.49 -6.30 -7.10
CA MET A 228 11.16 -4.91 -7.32
C MET A 228 12.20 -4.01 -6.67
N ALA A 229 12.93 -3.24 -7.45
CA ALA A 229 13.79 -2.15 -7.00
C ALA A 229 13.01 -0.84 -7.04
N ARG A 230 12.75 -0.24 -5.87
CA ARG A 230 11.96 0.98 -5.76
C ARG A 230 12.83 2.22 -5.66
N VAL A 231 12.48 3.25 -6.45
CA VAL A 231 13.15 4.55 -6.50
C VAL A 231 12.15 5.70 -6.55
N ASN A 232 12.61 6.94 -6.25
CA ASN A 232 11.76 8.12 -6.15
C ASN A 232 11.60 8.92 -7.45
N SER A 233 12.43 8.66 -8.47
CA SER A 233 12.39 9.42 -9.72
C SER A 233 12.83 8.59 -10.93
N ILE A 234 12.45 9.04 -12.14
CA ILE A 234 12.83 8.40 -13.40
C ILE A 234 14.35 8.42 -13.59
N ALA A 235 15.01 9.54 -13.27
CA ALA A 235 16.47 9.64 -13.35
C ALA A 235 17.17 8.62 -12.41
N ARG A 236 16.61 8.39 -11.22
CA ARG A 236 17.09 7.35 -10.32
C ARG A 236 16.84 5.96 -10.87
N ALA A 237 15.68 5.74 -11.53
CA ALA A 237 15.37 4.47 -12.15
C ALA A 237 16.38 4.07 -13.22
N GLU A 238 16.83 5.01 -14.02
CA GLU A 238 17.86 4.77 -15.05
C GLU A 238 19.21 4.37 -14.42
N ILE A 239 19.61 5.03 -13.32
CA ILE A 239 20.84 4.71 -12.59
C ILE A 239 20.75 3.30 -11.98
N ILE A 240 19.66 2.99 -11.27
CA ILE A 240 19.48 1.72 -10.60
C ILE A 240 19.30 0.59 -11.60
N GLN A 241 18.55 0.80 -12.68
CA GLN A 241 18.45 -0.18 -13.77
C GLN A 241 19.81 -0.53 -14.35
N LYS A 242 20.68 0.50 -14.55
CA LYS A 242 22.04 0.28 -15.03
C LYS A 242 22.86 -0.56 -14.05
N ILE A 243 22.78 -0.31 -12.75
CA ILE A 243 23.47 -1.12 -11.73
C ILE A 243 23.07 -2.60 -11.85
N TYR A 244 21.75 -2.87 -11.95
CA TYR A 244 21.28 -4.24 -12.12
C TYR A 244 21.66 -4.85 -13.48
N ALA A 245 21.61 -4.07 -14.57
CA ALA A 245 21.95 -4.55 -15.90
C ALA A 245 23.45 -4.85 -16.06
N ASP A 246 24.31 -4.02 -15.47
CA ASP A 246 25.76 -4.20 -15.52
C ASP A 246 26.22 -5.37 -14.63
N SER A 247 25.56 -5.57 -13.46
CA SER A 247 25.99 -6.58 -12.48
C SER A 247 25.25 -7.93 -12.62
N PHE A 248 24.02 -7.94 -13.12
CA PHE A 248 23.11 -9.11 -13.13
C PHE A 248 22.26 -9.16 -14.41
N PRO A 249 22.89 -9.13 -15.60
CA PRO A 249 22.18 -9.09 -16.89
C PRO A 249 21.30 -10.30 -17.14
N GLU A 250 21.60 -11.44 -16.53
CA GLU A 250 20.85 -12.70 -16.64
C GLU A 250 19.39 -12.58 -16.20
N TYR A 251 19.06 -11.59 -15.35
CA TYR A 251 17.70 -11.37 -14.85
C TYR A 251 16.90 -10.33 -15.64
N ASN A 252 17.46 -9.80 -16.73
CA ASN A 252 16.84 -8.85 -17.66
C ASN A 252 16.10 -7.69 -16.95
N PRO A 253 16.83 -6.79 -16.24
CA PRO A 253 16.23 -5.71 -15.49
C PRO A 253 15.56 -4.67 -16.39
N LEU A 254 14.28 -4.39 -16.13
CA LEU A 254 13.46 -3.43 -16.86
C LEU A 254 12.97 -2.32 -15.90
N SER A 255 12.75 -1.12 -16.44
CA SER A 255 12.17 -0.02 -15.66
C SER A 255 10.71 0.24 -16.02
N ILE A 256 9.91 0.58 -15.00
CA ILE A 256 8.51 0.99 -15.16
C ILE A 256 8.30 2.34 -14.48
N HIS A 257 7.72 3.29 -15.23
CA HIS A 257 7.41 4.63 -14.75
C HIS A 257 6.24 5.26 -15.51
N SER A 258 5.66 6.35 -14.97
CA SER A 258 4.44 6.97 -15.47
C SER A 258 4.52 7.57 -16.89
N LYS A 259 5.72 7.76 -17.44
CA LYS A 259 5.89 8.25 -18.82
C LYS A 259 5.85 7.15 -19.89
N LEU A 260 5.82 5.88 -19.49
CA LEU A 260 5.69 4.77 -20.43
C LEU A 260 4.27 4.70 -21.00
N SER A 261 4.16 4.28 -22.26
CA SER A 261 2.87 4.02 -22.88
C SER A 261 2.19 2.80 -22.23
N THR A 262 0.87 2.75 -22.28
CA THR A 262 0.10 1.59 -21.80
C THR A 262 0.55 0.29 -22.49
N ARG A 263 0.93 0.37 -23.77
CA ARG A 263 1.44 -0.75 -24.53
C ARG A 263 2.78 -1.26 -23.98
N SER A 264 3.73 -0.35 -23.73
CA SER A 264 5.05 -0.71 -23.16
C SER A 264 4.90 -1.34 -21.76
N ILE A 265 3.98 -0.81 -20.94
CA ILE A 265 3.68 -1.39 -19.63
C ILE A 265 3.12 -2.82 -19.77
N SER A 266 2.24 -3.05 -20.75
CA SER A 266 1.68 -4.38 -21.02
C SER A 266 2.74 -5.37 -21.49
N GLU A 267 3.64 -4.95 -22.38
CA GLU A 267 4.77 -5.75 -22.86
C GLU A 267 5.74 -6.14 -21.71
N ILE A 268 6.01 -5.20 -20.78
CA ILE A 268 6.83 -5.50 -19.59
C ILE A 268 6.12 -6.52 -18.69
N LYS A 269 4.81 -6.35 -18.46
CA LYS A 269 4.02 -7.31 -17.68
C LYS A 269 4.06 -8.70 -18.27
N GLU A 270 3.96 -8.82 -19.57
CA GLU A 270 4.06 -10.11 -20.27
C GLU A 270 5.43 -10.77 -20.04
N LYS A 271 6.53 -10.01 -20.16
CA LYS A 271 7.88 -10.51 -19.89
C LYS A 271 8.07 -10.98 -18.45
N ILE A 272 7.39 -10.37 -17.48
CA ILE A 272 7.40 -10.81 -16.09
C ILE A 272 6.62 -12.13 -15.94
N ILE A 273 5.45 -12.21 -16.56
CA ILE A 273 4.60 -13.41 -16.51
C ILE A 273 5.30 -14.61 -17.14
N THR A 274 5.97 -14.40 -18.29
CA THR A 274 6.73 -15.43 -19.01
C THR A 274 8.06 -15.81 -18.34
N GLY A 275 8.49 -15.02 -17.33
CA GLY A 275 9.75 -15.25 -16.62
C GLY A 275 11.00 -14.70 -17.32
N GLU A 276 10.83 -13.99 -18.45
CA GLU A 276 11.94 -13.33 -19.15
C GLU A 276 12.55 -12.17 -18.36
N CYS A 277 11.76 -11.52 -17.49
CA CYS A 277 12.19 -10.45 -16.63
C CYS A 277 11.98 -10.83 -15.18
N LYS A 278 13.04 -10.80 -14.40
CA LYS A 278 13.02 -11.10 -12.96
C LYS A 278 13.26 -9.87 -12.08
N ILE A 279 13.66 -8.74 -12.67
CA ILE A 279 13.95 -7.50 -11.93
C ILE A 279 13.21 -6.33 -12.56
N ILE A 280 12.45 -5.62 -11.74
CA ILE A 280 11.74 -4.42 -12.15
C ILE A 280 12.21 -3.23 -11.31
N VAL A 281 12.69 -2.19 -11.96
CA VAL A 281 12.96 -0.90 -11.32
C VAL A 281 11.74 -0.02 -11.48
N CYS A 282 11.11 0.41 -10.40
CA CYS A 282 9.88 1.16 -10.45
C CYS A 282 9.95 2.53 -9.79
N VAL A 283 9.28 3.50 -10.41
CA VAL A 283 9.06 4.85 -9.87
C VAL A 283 7.58 4.98 -9.54
N ASP A 284 7.22 4.99 -8.27
CA ASP A 284 5.87 5.31 -7.75
C ASP A 284 4.65 4.64 -8.46
N MET A 285 4.89 3.79 -9.46
CA MET A 285 3.85 3.22 -10.33
C MET A 285 3.11 2.03 -9.74
N PHE A 286 3.60 1.47 -8.64
CA PHE A 286 2.87 0.42 -7.92
C PHE A 286 1.82 1.00 -6.97
N GLY A 287 1.39 2.24 -7.25
CA GLY A 287 0.08 2.71 -6.90
C GLY A 287 -0.97 1.68 -7.34
N GLU A 288 -2.16 1.88 -6.93
CA GLU A 288 -3.34 1.09 -7.21
C GLU A 288 -3.40 0.59 -8.67
N GLY A 289 -3.54 -0.71 -8.88
CA GLY A 289 -3.72 -1.31 -10.22
C GLY A 289 -2.58 -2.19 -10.77
N PHE A 290 -1.46 -2.34 -10.05
CA PHE A 290 -0.42 -3.29 -10.44
C PHE A 290 -0.33 -4.44 -9.41
N ASP A 291 -1.18 -5.43 -9.57
CA ASP A 291 -1.22 -6.61 -8.71
C ASP A 291 -0.49 -7.77 -9.42
N MET A 292 0.69 -8.12 -8.90
CA MET A 292 1.48 -9.25 -9.39
C MET A 292 1.91 -10.11 -8.21
N PRO A 293 1.29 -11.28 -8.00
CA PRO A 293 1.59 -12.16 -6.87
C PRO A 293 3.04 -12.62 -6.76
N LYS A 294 3.75 -12.71 -7.90
CA LYS A 294 5.17 -13.10 -7.97
C LYS A 294 6.14 -12.02 -7.47
N LEU A 295 5.71 -10.76 -7.34
CA LEU A 295 6.50 -9.71 -6.71
C LEU A 295 6.62 -10.00 -5.22
N LYS A 296 7.71 -10.62 -4.81
CA LYS A 296 7.94 -11.05 -3.42
C LYS A 296 9.20 -10.45 -2.80
N ILE A 297 10.05 -9.83 -3.60
CA ILE A 297 11.28 -9.19 -3.10
C ILE A 297 11.20 -7.70 -3.40
N ALA A 298 11.29 -6.87 -2.35
CA ALA A 298 11.30 -5.41 -2.46
C ALA A 298 12.65 -4.85 -1.99
N ALA A 299 13.39 -4.23 -2.91
CA ALA A 299 14.63 -3.52 -2.63
C ALA A 299 14.37 -2.00 -2.66
N PHE A 300 14.47 -1.33 -1.52
CA PHE A 300 14.25 0.10 -1.40
C PHE A 300 15.57 0.85 -1.57
N HIS A 301 15.81 1.40 -2.76
CA HIS A 301 16.95 2.27 -3.04
C HIS A 301 16.69 3.70 -2.59
N ASP A 302 15.43 4.14 -2.67
CA ASP A 302 14.97 5.40 -2.13
C ASP A 302 13.67 5.16 -1.35
N ILE A 303 13.52 5.82 -0.20
CA ILE A 303 12.33 5.70 0.64
C ILE A 303 11.40 6.87 0.40
N LYS A 304 10.12 6.57 0.25
CA LYS A 304 9.09 7.59 0.08
C LYS A 304 8.61 8.08 1.45
N LYS A 305 8.54 9.40 1.59
CA LYS A 305 8.12 10.09 2.83
C LYS A 305 6.63 9.96 3.13
N SER A 306 6.00 8.80 2.91
CA SER A 306 4.61 8.61 3.31
C SER A 306 4.33 7.19 3.76
N LEU A 307 3.99 7.08 5.02
CA LEU A 307 3.60 5.85 5.69
C LEU A 307 2.50 5.06 4.95
N PRO A 308 1.37 5.67 4.50
CA PRO A 308 0.32 4.94 3.81
C PRO A 308 0.79 4.24 2.55
N THR A 309 1.68 4.89 1.78
CA THR A 309 2.20 4.31 0.52
C THR A 309 3.14 3.13 0.80
N THR A 310 3.98 3.23 1.83
CA THR A 310 4.88 2.14 2.24
C THR A 310 4.08 0.93 2.74
N LEU A 311 3.04 1.16 3.56
CA LEU A 311 2.12 0.12 4.04
C LEU A 311 1.38 -0.59 2.91
N GLN A 312 0.92 0.14 1.92
CA GLN A 312 0.26 -0.43 0.75
C GLN A 312 1.19 -1.28 -0.11
N LEU A 313 2.43 -0.82 -0.30
CA LEU A 313 3.44 -1.60 -1.01
C LEU A 313 3.71 -2.92 -0.27
N ILE A 314 3.98 -2.85 1.02
CA ILE A 314 4.25 -4.03 1.85
C ILE A 314 3.04 -4.98 1.83
N GLY A 315 1.83 -4.48 2.02
CA GLY A 315 0.60 -5.28 1.98
C GLY A 315 0.37 -6.03 0.66
N ARG A 316 0.94 -5.56 -0.45
CA ARG A 316 0.84 -6.27 -1.75
C ARG A 316 1.76 -7.48 -1.83
N PHE A 317 2.96 -7.39 -1.25
CA PHE A 317 3.94 -8.48 -1.26
C PHE A 317 3.55 -9.63 -0.31
N THR A 318 2.79 -9.31 0.74
CA THR A 318 2.41 -10.28 1.77
C THR A 318 1.11 -11.02 1.47
N ARG A 319 0.36 -10.60 0.44
CA ARG A 319 -0.89 -11.28 0.05
C ARG A 319 -0.65 -12.76 -0.18
N THR A 320 -1.44 -13.58 0.49
CA THR A 320 -1.59 -14.97 0.12
C THR A 320 -2.54 -15.03 -1.07
N SER A 321 -2.12 -15.57 -2.19
CA SER A 321 -3.07 -16.21 -3.09
C SER A 321 -3.53 -17.50 -2.41
N MET A 322 -4.65 -18.09 -2.82
CA MET A 322 -5.07 -19.42 -2.36
C MET A 322 -4.00 -20.51 -2.62
N ASP A 323 -2.88 -20.13 -3.23
CA ASP A 323 -1.75 -20.96 -3.56
C ASP A 323 -0.62 -20.73 -2.54
N ASP A 324 -0.44 -21.69 -1.64
CA ASP A 324 0.65 -21.71 -0.64
C ASP A 324 2.05 -21.74 -1.26
N SER A 325 2.15 -21.99 -2.58
CA SER A 325 3.41 -22.05 -3.34
C SER A 325 4.16 -20.72 -3.43
N LEU A 326 3.53 -19.57 -3.09
CA LEU A 326 4.12 -18.25 -3.29
C LEU A 326 5.11 -17.80 -2.19
N GLY A 327 5.43 -18.60 -1.20
CA GLY A 327 6.45 -18.27 -0.19
C GLY A 327 6.19 -16.98 0.60
N CYS A 328 7.21 -16.48 1.31
CA CYS A 328 7.18 -15.23 2.08
C CYS A 328 7.72 -14.07 1.25
N ALA A 329 7.29 -12.85 1.58
CA ALA A 329 7.88 -11.64 1.00
C ALA A 329 9.16 -11.25 1.73
N SER A 330 10.13 -10.70 1.00
CA SER A 330 11.40 -10.18 1.55
C SER A 330 11.52 -8.69 1.27
N ILE A 331 11.96 -7.92 2.26
CA ILE A 331 12.18 -6.47 2.16
C ILE A 331 13.62 -6.16 2.49
N ILE A 332 14.32 -5.51 1.56
CA ILE A 332 15.69 -5.06 1.70
C ILE A 332 15.69 -3.54 1.76
N VAL A 333 16.27 -2.97 2.79
CA VAL A 333 16.32 -1.52 3.01
C VAL A 333 17.59 -1.12 3.75
N ASN A 334 18.18 0.01 3.34
CA ASN A 334 19.31 0.59 4.08
C ASN A 334 18.79 1.46 5.24
N ILE A 335 18.99 1.00 6.46
CA ILE A 335 18.58 1.68 7.69
C ILE A 335 19.59 2.74 8.17
N ALA A 336 20.75 2.86 7.54
CA ALA A 336 21.68 3.96 7.79
C ALA A 336 21.16 5.29 7.21
N ASP A 337 20.21 5.23 6.25
CA ASP A 337 19.51 6.40 5.75
C ASP A 337 18.53 6.94 6.81
N ILE A 338 18.69 8.23 7.13
CA ILE A 338 17.88 8.94 8.15
C ILE A 338 16.39 8.95 7.76
N ASP A 339 16.10 9.10 6.48
CA ASP A 339 14.72 9.11 6.01
C ASP A 339 14.12 7.71 6.09
N ALA A 340 14.92 6.66 5.85
CA ALA A 340 14.55 5.28 6.05
C ALA A 340 14.19 4.98 7.50
N GLN A 341 15.02 5.42 8.41
CA GLN A 341 14.84 5.21 9.84
C GLN A 341 13.57 5.89 10.35
N LYS A 342 13.32 7.15 9.96
CA LYS A 342 12.12 7.89 10.34
C LYS A 342 10.82 7.23 9.81
N GLU A 343 10.82 6.75 8.57
CA GLU A 343 9.65 6.05 8.01
C GLU A 343 9.37 4.73 8.73
N ILE A 344 10.43 4.02 9.12
CA ILE A 344 10.31 2.79 9.91
C ILE A 344 9.81 3.09 11.32
N GLU A 345 10.32 4.13 11.99
CA GLU A 345 9.83 4.59 13.29
C GLU A 345 8.36 5.02 13.23
N HIS A 346 7.96 5.71 12.15
CA HIS A 346 6.56 6.06 11.89
C HIS A 346 5.67 4.83 11.68
N LEU A 347 6.17 3.80 10.99
CA LEU A 347 5.51 2.52 10.83
C LEU A 347 5.23 1.87 12.19
N TYR A 348 6.21 1.86 13.08
CA TYR A 348 6.07 1.32 14.44
C TYR A 348 5.12 2.13 15.32
N ALA A 349 5.18 3.45 15.22
CA ALA A 349 4.34 4.33 16.03
C ALA A 349 2.86 4.28 15.61
N SER A 350 2.57 3.98 14.35
CA SER A 350 1.21 3.97 13.82
C SER A 350 0.42 2.69 14.07
N ASP A 351 1.12 1.55 14.24
CA ASP A 351 0.49 0.26 14.53
C ASP A 351 1.50 -0.67 15.23
N ALA A 352 1.23 -1.00 16.51
CA ALA A 352 2.05 -1.92 17.30
C ALA A 352 2.16 -3.34 16.69
N ASP A 353 1.29 -3.69 15.75
CA ASP A 353 1.30 -4.97 15.05
C ASP A 353 2.47 -5.08 14.05
N TRP A 354 3.05 -3.95 13.58
CA TRP A 354 4.27 -3.95 12.78
C TRP A 354 5.48 -4.51 13.51
N ASN A 355 5.56 -4.36 14.83
CA ASN A 355 6.60 -4.94 15.66
C ASN A 355 6.69 -6.48 15.57
N ARG A 356 5.57 -7.13 15.20
CA ARG A 356 5.52 -8.58 14.97
C ARG A 356 5.80 -8.98 13.54
N LEU A 357 5.49 -8.10 12.59
CA LEU A 357 5.81 -8.29 11.19
C LEU A 357 7.31 -8.20 10.92
N LEU A 358 7.99 -7.34 11.67
CA LEU A 358 9.40 -7.06 11.56
C LEU A 358 10.14 -7.36 12.88
N PRO A 359 10.11 -8.61 13.38
CA PRO A 359 10.60 -8.95 14.71
C PRO A 359 12.10 -8.68 14.91
N TYR A 360 12.85 -8.44 13.83
CA TYR A 360 14.29 -8.23 13.85
C TYR A 360 14.74 -6.76 13.86
N LEU A 361 13.82 -5.83 13.78
CA LEU A 361 14.09 -4.44 14.15
C LEU A 361 14.07 -4.33 15.68
N SER A 362 14.85 -5.21 16.35
CA SER A 362 14.94 -5.16 17.79
C SER A 362 15.44 -3.78 18.22
N GLU A 363 14.76 -3.21 19.22
CA GLU A 363 15.10 -1.98 19.91
C GLU A 363 16.62 -1.82 20.11
N GLY A 364 17.35 -2.91 20.39
CA GLY A 364 18.79 -2.88 20.62
C GLY A 364 19.66 -2.51 19.41
N ARG A 365 19.22 -2.66 18.15
CA ARG A 365 20.01 -2.21 16.98
C ARG A 365 19.79 -0.74 16.67
N ILE A 366 18.57 -0.26 16.85
CA ILE A 366 18.21 1.16 16.69
C ILE A 366 18.85 1.96 17.81
N ASP A 367 18.76 1.50 19.06
CA ASP A 367 19.36 2.14 20.24
C ASP A 367 20.89 2.22 20.13
N ASN A 368 21.54 1.17 19.62
CA ASN A 368 23.00 1.20 19.39
C ASN A 368 23.39 2.23 18.31
N GLN A 369 22.57 2.43 17.30
CA GLN A 369 22.84 3.42 16.25
C GLN A 369 22.53 4.85 16.69
N ILE A 370 21.47 5.05 17.46
CA ILE A 370 21.15 6.34 18.08
C ILE A 370 22.31 6.74 19.01
N SER A 371 22.74 5.81 19.87
CA SER A 371 23.87 6.03 20.79
C SER A 371 25.18 6.31 20.07
N LEU A 372 25.47 5.60 18.96
CA LEU A 372 26.65 5.88 18.12
C LEU A 372 26.57 7.28 17.47
N ARG A 373 25.39 7.68 17.08
CA ARG A 373 25.14 8.99 16.46
C ARG A 373 25.26 10.13 17.45
N GLU A 374 24.69 9.99 18.65
CA GLU A 374 24.84 10.92 19.76
C GLU A 374 26.31 11.04 20.16
N PHE A 375 27.04 9.91 20.16
CA PHE A 375 28.46 9.88 20.37
C PHE A 375 29.23 10.68 19.31
N ILE A 376 28.94 10.49 18.01
CA ILE A 376 29.60 11.23 16.92
C ILE A 376 29.25 12.72 16.97
N GLN A 377 28.02 13.09 17.29
CA GLN A 377 27.58 14.49 17.43
C GLN A 377 28.23 15.23 18.60
N GLY A 378 28.74 14.50 19.58
CA GLY A 378 29.48 15.04 20.71
C GLY A 378 30.89 15.57 20.35
N PHE A 379 31.37 15.35 19.12
CA PHE A 379 32.68 15.83 18.65
C PHE A 379 32.51 17.00 17.69
N GLU A 380 33.14 18.15 18.00
CA GLU A 380 33.10 19.35 17.14
C GLU A 380 33.75 19.15 15.76
N LYS A 381 34.72 18.24 15.66
CA LYS A 381 35.37 17.82 14.40
C LYS A 381 35.67 16.33 14.47
N PHE A 382 35.02 15.58 13.62
CA PHE A 382 35.29 14.16 13.47
C PHE A 382 36.20 13.94 12.26
N PRO A 383 37.31 13.17 12.37
CA PRO A 383 38.13 12.84 11.22
C PRO A 383 37.35 12.00 10.23
N GLU A 384 37.15 12.50 9.00
CA GLU A 384 36.41 11.78 7.93
C GLU A 384 37.05 10.42 7.55
N GLU A 385 38.31 10.22 7.96
CA GLU A 385 39.12 9.03 7.65
C GLU A 385 38.91 7.86 8.66
N LEU A 386 38.27 8.11 9.80
CA LEU A 386 38.01 7.06 10.79
C LEU A 386 36.63 6.40 10.56
N PRO A 387 36.58 5.14 10.08
CA PRO A 387 35.32 4.46 9.85
C PRO A 387 34.73 3.95 11.18
N ILE A 388 34.36 4.85 12.09
CA ILE A 388 33.77 4.51 13.40
C ILE A 388 32.47 3.73 13.20
N GLN A 389 31.77 3.98 12.09
CA GLN A 389 30.58 3.23 11.71
C GLN A 389 30.82 1.73 11.52
N ASN A 390 32.08 1.34 11.24
CA ASN A 390 32.50 -0.05 11.08
C ASN A 390 33.11 -0.64 12.37
N LEU A 391 33.26 0.16 13.43
CA LEU A 391 33.72 -0.31 14.72
C LEU A 391 32.53 -0.92 15.47
N LEU A 392 32.49 -2.24 15.51
CA LEU A 392 31.58 -2.95 16.42
C LEU A 392 32.13 -2.77 17.84
N PRO A 393 31.39 -2.21 18.80
CA PRO A 393 31.81 -2.14 20.17
C PRO A 393 31.96 -3.56 20.68
N ALA A 394 33.21 -4.00 20.92
CA ALA A 394 33.48 -5.22 21.63
C ALA A 394 33.28 -4.93 23.13
N LEU A 395 32.13 -5.26 23.68
CA LEU A 395 31.90 -5.26 25.11
C LEU A 395 32.66 -6.45 25.72
N SER A 396 33.82 -6.20 26.33
CA SER A 396 34.44 -7.15 27.24
C SER A 396 33.82 -6.92 28.63
N ALA A 397 32.92 -7.79 29.04
CA ALA A 397 32.48 -7.83 30.43
C ALA A 397 33.50 -8.57 31.27
N VAL A 398 34.14 -7.90 32.23
CA VAL A 398 34.97 -8.53 33.28
C VAL A 398 34.04 -8.78 34.47
N ILE A 399 33.70 -10.05 34.70
CA ILE A 399 32.89 -10.43 35.83
C ILE A 399 33.83 -10.70 37.00
N TYR A 400 33.80 -9.85 38.03
CA TYR A 400 34.50 -10.10 39.31
C TYR A 400 33.58 -10.92 40.22
N LYS A 401 34.07 -12.06 40.68
CA LYS A 401 33.42 -12.80 41.76
C LYS A 401 33.85 -12.20 43.08
N ILE A 402 32.97 -11.53 43.77
CA ILE A 402 33.21 -11.00 45.14
C ILE A 402 32.94 -12.14 46.12
N ASN A 403 33.90 -12.44 46.96
CA ASN A 403 33.68 -13.36 48.08
C ASN A 403 32.85 -12.63 49.13
N GLU A 404 31.74 -13.24 49.58
CA GLU A 404 30.74 -12.67 50.50
C GLU A 404 31.25 -12.24 51.90
N GLN A 405 32.53 -12.22 52.14
CA GLN A 405 33.09 -11.94 53.47
C GLN A 405 33.80 -10.57 53.62
N GLU A 406 33.82 -9.73 52.60
CA GLU A 406 34.44 -8.40 52.70
C GLU A 406 33.54 -7.30 52.09
N TRP A 407 32.51 -6.93 52.81
CA TRP A 407 31.84 -5.65 52.76
C TRP A 407 31.55 -5.13 54.17
#